data_641a3bad6f48d3eeef1ff4d6a0b936b9
#
_entry.id   641a3bad6f48d3eeef1ff4d6a0b936b9
#
_cell.length_a   1.000
_cell.length_b   1.000
_cell.length_c   1.000
_cell.angle_alpha   90.00
_cell.angle_beta   90.00
_cell.angle_gamma   90.00
#
_symmetry.space_group_name_H-M   'P 1'
#
loop_
_entity.id
_entity.type
_entity.pdbx_description
1 polymer ?
#
loop_
_entity_poly.entity_id
_entity_poly.type
_entity_poly.pdbx_seq_one_letter_code
_entity_poly.pdbx_strand_id
1 'polypeptide(L)'
;HAEYFQPQNMILGIWGDFRSAEMKELVQREFGALPKGTAPRPAIPAIDEEAAAVSGVFLIEKTDVEQSFIRMGHSRGKQSDPDYYALVIMDDILGGGFSSRLFCNVRSDRGLAYSVGSSWAAGMDVPGIFLASGSTQLATTVQFINAVKEEIERICREEVTLEELDRSKKTYLNGFVFSFDSTGKIISRLMAYDYYGYPADTLEHFQEKIAQGKVPFGVRTVH
;
A
#
# COMPACT_ATOMS: atom_id res chain seq x y z
N HIS A 1 -7.25 9.82 24.92
CA HIS A 1 -5.91 10.35 25.16
C HIS A 1 -5.22 9.58 26.29
N ALA A 2 -5.80 9.55 27.50
CA ALA A 2 -5.20 8.93 28.70
C ALA A 2 -4.87 7.43 28.53
N GLU A 3 -5.58 6.72 27.68
CA GLU A 3 -5.40 5.28 27.41
C GLU A 3 -4.24 5.01 26.44
N TYR A 4 -4.11 5.82 25.37
CA TYR A 4 -3.17 5.56 24.30
C TYR A 4 -1.87 6.35 24.40
N PHE A 5 -1.94 7.60 24.89
CA PHE A 5 -0.80 8.50 24.98
C PHE A 5 -0.03 8.30 26.28
N GLN A 6 0.60 7.13 26.39
CA GLN A 6 1.45 6.76 27.53
C GLN A 6 2.87 6.53 27.05
N PRO A 7 3.92 6.89 27.82
CA PRO A 7 5.31 6.81 27.37
C PRO A 7 5.74 5.44 26.84
N GLN A 8 5.23 4.35 27.44
CA GLN A 8 5.51 2.99 26.98
C GLN A 8 4.91 2.63 25.62
N ASN A 9 3.96 3.43 25.12
CA ASN A 9 3.32 3.26 23.80
C ASN A 9 3.91 4.21 22.75
N MET A 10 4.99 4.94 23.08
CA MET A 10 5.55 5.98 22.25
C MET A 10 6.96 5.61 21.79
N ILE A 11 7.26 5.88 20.54
CA ILE A 11 8.60 5.88 19.98
C ILE A 11 8.91 7.31 19.57
N LEU A 12 9.99 7.88 20.07
CA LEU A 12 10.43 9.23 19.73
C LEU A 12 11.62 9.16 18.77
N GLY A 13 11.41 9.60 17.54
CA GLY A 13 12.46 9.77 16.53
C GLY A 13 12.85 11.24 16.40
N ILE A 14 14.15 11.55 16.48
CA ILE A 14 14.68 12.89 16.32
C ILE A 14 15.79 12.87 15.27
N TRP A 15 15.70 13.79 14.32
CA TRP A 15 16.71 13.93 13.28
C TRP A 15 17.01 15.40 13.01
N GLY A 16 18.21 15.70 12.54
CA GLY A 16 18.66 17.07 12.27
C GLY A 16 20.15 17.22 12.48
N ASP A 17 20.61 18.46 12.46
CA ASP A 17 22.01 18.81 12.73
C ASP A 17 22.19 19.12 14.24
N PHE A 18 22.60 18.09 15.00
CA PHE A 18 22.86 18.19 16.44
C PHE A 18 23.88 17.15 16.90
N ARG A 19 24.45 17.37 18.07
CA ARG A 19 25.27 16.36 18.74
C ARG A 19 24.39 15.38 19.49
N SER A 20 24.54 14.09 19.17
CA SER A 20 23.69 13.03 19.74
C SER A 20 23.72 12.97 21.27
N ALA A 21 24.86 13.28 21.91
CA ALA A 21 24.98 13.30 23.37
C ALA A 21 24.10 14.41 23.98
N GLU A 22 24.20 15.63 23.46
CA GLU A 22 23.44 16.79 23.93
C GLU A 22 21.95 16.58 23.73
N MET A 23 21.56 16.00 22.59
CA MET A 23 20.15 15.69 22.31
C MET A 23 19.60 14.63 23.27
N LYS A 24 20.37 13.58 23.58
CA LYS A 24 19.96 12.56 24.56
C LYS A 24 19.77 13.17 25.96
N GLU A 25 20.65 14.06 26.40
CA GLU A 25 20.51 14.77 27.66
C GLU A 25 19.26 15.66 27.67
N LEU A 26 19.00 16.36 26.57
CA LEU A 26 17.79 17.18 26.41
C LEU A 26 16.52 16.33 26.50
N VAL A 27 16.46 15.23 25.75
CA VAL A 27 15.32 14.31 25.79
C VAL A 27 15.12 13.73 27.19
N GLN A 28 16.20 13.30 27.85
CA GLN A 28 16.12 12.77 29.21
C GLN A 28 15.61 13.84 30.22
N ARG A 29 16.02 15.08 30.06
CA ARG A 29 15.56 16.17 30.90
C ARG A 29 14.08 16.50 30.70
N GLU A 30 13.64 16.57 29.44
CA GLU A 30 12.25 16.99 29.09
C GLU A 30 11.23 15.84 29.28
N PHE A 31 11.61 14.63 28.97
CA PHE A 31 10.70 13.46 28.95
C PHE A 31 10.98 12.41 30.01
N GLY A 32 12.18 12.43 30.63
CA GLY A 32 12.59 11.38 31.59
C GLY A 32 11.75 11.31 32.87
N ALA A 33 11.07 12.41 33.21
CA ALA A 33 10.16 12.46 34.38
C ALA A 33 8.72 12.05 34.04
N LEU A 34 8.40 11.73 32.79
CA LEU A 34 7.06 11.26 32.45
C LEU A 34 6.75 9.95 33.18
N PRO A 35 5.62 9.85 33.87
CA PRO A 35 5.26 8.64 34.59
C PRO A 35 5.06 7.49 33.60
N LYS A 36 5.72 6.36 33.87
CA LYS A 36 5.44 5.15 33.11
C LYS A 36 3.99 4.75 33.35
N GLY A 37 3.23 4.61 32.30
CA GLY A 37 1.87 4.09 32.41
C GLY A 37 1.88 2.63 32.90
N THR A 38 0.82 2.23 33.55
CA THR A 38 0.64 0.87 34.07
C THR A 38 -0.22 0.00 33.17
N ALA A 39 -0.97 0.61 32.24
CA ALA A 39 -1.83 -0.12 31.33
C ALA A 39 -1.03 -0.69 30.15
N PRO A 40 -1.26 -1.94 29.74
CA PRO A 40 -0.72 -2.47 28.51
C PRO A 40 -1.24 -1.67 27.32
N ARG A 41 -0.51 -1.70 26.20
CA ARG A 41 -0.99 -1.17 24.92
C ARG A 41 -2.35 -1.81 24.60
N PRO A 42 -3.39 -1.01 24.29
CA PRO A 42 -4.67 -1.56 23.89
C PRO A 42 -4.53 -2.47 22.68
N ALA A 43 -5.11 -3.65 22.75
CA ALA A 43 -5.12 -4.57 21.63
C ALA A 43 -5.94 -3.98 20.47
N ILE A 44 -5.46 -4.17 19.24
CA ILE A 44 -6.25 -3.83 18.06
C ILE A 44 -7.38 -4.87 17.98
N PRO A 45 -8.66 -4.44 17.91
CA PRO A 45 -9.76 -5.37 17.79
C PRO A 45 -9.62 -6.24 16.54
N ALA A 46 -9.92 -7.53 16.66
CA ALA A 46 -10.02 -8.41 15.51
C ALA A 46 -11.14 -7.90 14.59
N ILE A 47 -10.83 -7.76 13.31
CA ILE A 47 -11.84 -7.43 12.31
C ILE A 47 -12.41 -8.74 11.79
N ASP A 48 -13.73 -8.86 11.87
CA ASP A 48 -14.45 -9.90 11.13
C ASP A 48 -14.44 -9.49 9.64
N GLU A 49 -13.57 -10.12 8.87
CA GLU A 49 -13.37 -9.79 7.45
C GLU A 49 -14.63 -10.09 6.62
N GLU A 50 -15.43 -11.08 7.00
CA GLU A 50 -16.69 -11.41 6.32
C GLU A 50 -17.77 -10.36 6.63
N ALA A 51 -17.90 -9.96 7.87
CA ALA A 51 -18.84 -8.91 8.26
C ALA A 51 -18.45 -7.52 7.75
N ALA A 52 -17.15 -7.26 7.59
CA ALA A 52 -16.63 -6.01 7.01
C ALA A 52 -16.69 -5.97 5.48
N ALA A 53 -16.86 -7.10 4.80
CA ALA A 53 -16.95 -7.21 3.35
C ALA A 53 -18.33 -6.77 2.84
N VAL A 54 -18.59 -5.47 2.87
CA VAL A 54 -19.80 -4.90 2.27
C VAL A 54 -19.65 -4.92 0.75
N SER A 55 -20.36 -5.85 0.09
CA SER A 55 -20.43 -5.91 -1.36
C SER A 55 -21.56 -5.03 -1.87
N GLY A 56 -21.32 -4.23 -2.89
CA GLY A 56 -22.33 -3.40 -3.51
C GLY A 56 -21.81 -2.34 -4.46
N VAL A 57 -22.74 -1.67 -5.11
CA VAL A 57 -22.49 -0.50 -5.94
C VAL A 57 -23.05 0.72 -5.21
N PHE A 58 -22.18 1.68 -4.95
CA PHE A 58 -22.53 2.93 -4.28
C PHE A 58 -22.47 4.05 -5.30
N LEU A 59 -23.59 4.68 -5.58
CA LEU A 59 -23.71 5.81 -6.50
C LEU A 59 -23.86 7.10 -5.71
N ILE A 60 -22.97 8.05 -6.00
CA ILE A 60 -23.09 9.42 -5.51
C ILE A 60 -23.38 10.30 -6.73
N GLU A 61 -24.58 10.83 -6.79
CA GLU A 61 -24.97 11.74 -7.86
C GLU A 61 -24.47 13.15 -7.56
N LYS A 62 -23.83 13.76 -8.58
CA LYS A 62 -23.34 15.12 -8.53
C LYS A 62 -23.59 15.80 -9.89
N THR A 63 -24.40 16.85 -9.90
CA THR A 63 -24.92 17.46 -11.12
C THR A 63 -24.00 18.55 -11.71
N ASP A 64 -22.97 18.95 -10.98
CA ASP A 64 -22.06 20.03 -11.32
C ASP A 64 -20.67 19.56 -11.80
N VAL A 65 -20.58 18.29 -12.25
CA VAL A 65 -19.33 17.70 -12.73
C VAL A 65 -19.49 17.13 -14.14
N GLU A 66 -18.41 17.17 -14.93
CA GLU A 66 -18.38 16.68 -16.31
C GLU A 66 -17.77 15.26 -16.41
N GLN A 67 -17.26 14.73 -15.31
CA GLN A 67 -16.60 13.43 -15.24
C GLN A 67 -17.18 12.56 -14.13
N SER A 68 -17.20 11.25 -14.40
CA SER A 68 -17.39 10.25 -13.36
C SER A 68 -16.05 9.86 -12.74
N PHE A 69 -16.02 9.80 -11.42
CA PHE A 69 -14.91 9.27 -10.64
C PHE A 69 -15.28 7.89 -10.11
N ILE A 70 -14.53 6.88 -10.49
CA ILE A 70 -14.84 5.48 -10.18
C ILE A 70 -13.76 4.94 -9.23
N ARG A 71 -14.19 4.18 -8.24
CA ARG A 71 -13.34 3.39 -7.35
C ARG A 71 -13.92 1.99 -7.23
N MET A 72 -13.11 0.98 -7.47
CA MET A 72 -13.47 -0.43 -7.33
C MET A 72 -12.39 -1.13 -6.51
N GLY A 73 -12.79 -1.92 -5.54
CA GLY A 73 -11.81 -2.59 -4.70
C GLY A 73 -12.43 -3.43 -3.61
N HIS A 74 -11.56 -3.97 -2.79
CA HIS A 74 -11.95 -4.77 -1.62
C HIS A 74 -10.90 -4.60 -0.51
N SER A 75 -11.30 -4.92 0.70
CA SER A 75 -10.40 -4.94 1.85
C SER A 75 -9.81 -6.33 2.00
N ARG A 76 -8.51 -6.49 1.75
CA ARG A 76 -7.75 -7.75 1.96
C ARG A 76 -6.24 -7.51 1.91
N GLY A 77 -5.54 -8.50 2.49
CA GLY A 77 -4.10 -8.63 2.41
C GLY A 77 -3.34 -7.91 3.52
N LYS A 78 -2.39 -8.62 4.08
CA LYS A 78 -1.47 -8.10 5.09
C LYS A 78 -0.03 -8.19 4.58
N GLN A 79 0.86 -7.37 5.12
CA GLN A 79 2.29 -7.44 4.78
C GLN A 79 2.94 -8.76 5.25
N SER A 80 2.31 -9.46 6.22
CA SER A 80 2.73 -10.78 6.67
C SER A 80 2.33 -11.93 5.75
N ASP A 81 1.49 -11.67 4.74
CA ASP A 81 1.02 -12.71 3.83
C ASP A 81 2.18 -13.24 2.97
N PRO A 82 2.24 -14.55 2.72
CA PRO A 82 3.32 -15.15 1.93
C PRO A 82 3.41 -14.58 0.51
N ASP A 83 2.30 -14.14 -0.05
CA ASP A 83 2.19 -13.59 -1.40
C ASP A 83 2.42 -12.07 -1.48
N TYR A 84 2.75 -11.41 -0.36
CA TYR A 84 2.91 -9.96 -0.29
C TYR A 84 3.75 -9.38 -1.43
N TYR A 85 4.97 -9.91 -1.64
CA TYR A 85 5.88 -9.38 -2.67
C TYR A 85 5.38 -9.63 -4.10
N ALA A 86 4.70 -10.75 -4.31
CA ALA A 86 4.09 -11.06 -5.60
C ALA A 86 2.91 -10.11 -5.91
N LEU A 87 2.09 -9.81 -4.91
CA LEU A 87 0.97 -8.89 -5.05
C LEU A 87 1.43 -7.44 -5.25
N VAL A 88 2.55 -7.03 -4.66
CA VAL A 88 3.20 -5.74 -4.94
C VAL A 88 3.58 -5.62 -6.42
N ILE A 89 4.21 -6.64 -6.99
CA ILE A 89 4.59 -6.66 -8.41
C ILE A 89 3.35 -6.76 -9.31
N MET A 90 2.37 -7.56 -8.94
CA MET A 90 1.10 -7.68 -9.66
C MET A 90 0.39 -6.32 -9.77
N ASP A 91 0.31 -5.56 -8.68
CA ASP A 91 -0.31 -4.23 -8.67
C ASP A 91 0.43 -3.24 -9.57
N ASP A 92 1.77 -3.25 -9.57
CA ASP A 92 2.56 -2.42 -10.49
C ASP A 92 2.30 -2.76 -11.96
N ILE A 93 2.20 -4.05 -12.29
CA ILE A 93 1.86 -4.50 -13.66
C ILE A 93 0.43 -4.08 -14.02
N LEU A 94 -0.51 -4.20 -13.10
CA LEU A 94 -1.92 -3.87 -13.35
C LEU A 94 -2.13 -2.37 -13.52
N GLY A 95 -1.65 -1.54 -12.59
CA GLY A 95 -2.00 -0.12 -12.56
C GLY A 95 -0.94 0.82 -12.02
N GLY A 96 0.29 0.35 -11.76
CA GLY A 96 1.35 1.12 -11.08
C GLY A 96 2.06 2.19 -11.92
N GLY A 97 1.69 2.41 -13.19
CA GLY A 97 2.39 3.42 -13.99
C GLY A 97 1.96 3.47 -15.46
N PHE A 98 2.70 4.26 -16.25
CA PHE A 98 2.39 4.51 -17.68
C PHE A 98 2.50 3.27 -18.59
N SER A 99 3.19 2.23 -18.17
CA SER A 99 3.30 0.95 -18.88
C SER A 99 2.48 -0.16 -18.26
N SER A 100 1.59 0.17 -17.32
CA SER A 100 0.66 -0.77 -16.71
C SER A 100 -0.48 -1.15 -17.65
N ARG A 101 -1.09 -2.31 -17.42
CA ARG A 101 -2.21 -2.80 -18.25
C ARG A 101 -3.39 -1.84 -18.29
N LEU A 102 -3.77 -1.29 -17.12
CA LEU A 102 -4.86 -0.32 -17.04
C LEU A 102 -4.54 0.95 -17.84
N PHE A 103 -3.32 1.46 -17.73
CA PHE A 103 -2.95 2.65 -18.47
C PHE A 103 -2.92 2.39 -19.98
N CYS A 104 -2.27 1.33 -20.44
CA CYS A 104 -2.17 1.01 -21.87
C CYS A 104 -3.55 0.69 -22.45
N ASN A 105 -4.27 -0.26 -21.88
CA ASN A 105 -5.49 -0.80 -22.50
C ASN A 105 -6.72 0.09 -22.30
N VAL A 106 -6.88 0.72 -21.13
CA VAL A 106 -8.09 1.51 -20.84
C VAL A 106 -7.91 2.96 -21.25
N ARG A 107 -6.75 3.57 -20.98
CA ARG A 107 -6.50 4.96 -21.32
C ARG A 107 -5.97 5.14 -22.73
N SER A 108 -4.88 4.46 -23.09
CA SER A 108 -4.20 4.71 -24.37
C SER A 108 -4.94 4.10 -25.56
N ASP A 109 -5.30 2.82 -25.49
CA ASP A 109 -5.86 2.09 -26.63
C ASP A 109 -7.35 2.37 -26.80
N ARG A 110 -8.12 2.39 -25.69
CA ARG A 110 -9.56 2.60 -25.75
C ARG A 110 -9.98 4.06 -25.57
N GLY A 111 -9.07 4.93 -25.11
CA GLY A 111 -9.38 6.36 -24.90
C GLY A 111 -10.45 6.61 -23.83
N LEU A 112 -10.71 5.65 -22.94
CA LEU A 112 -11.81 5.70 -21.97
C LEU A 112 -11.49 6.48 -20.71
N ALA A 113 -10.23 6.79 -20.44
CA ALA A 113 -9.82 7.37 -19.16
C ALA A 113 -8.95 8.61 -19.32
N TYR A 114 -9.22 9.63 -18.53
CA TYR A 114 -8.26 10.69 -18.28
C TYR A 114 -7.16 10.21 -17.33
N SER A 115 -7.57 9.53 -16.25
CA SER A 115 -6.67 8.87 -15.31
C SER A 115 -7.20 7.48 -14.97
N VAL A 116 -6.31 6.50 -14.85
CA VAL A 116 -6.63 5.15 -14.41
C VAL A 116 -5.39 4.50 -13.80
N GLY A 117 -5.59 3.71 -12.76
CA GLY A 117 -4.53 2.94 -12.11
C GLY A 117 -5.07 2.06 -11.00
N SER A 118 -4.19 1.30 -10.40
CA SER A 118 -4.48 0.52 -9.20
C SER A 118 -3.48 0.83 -8.09
N SER A 119 -3.86 0.48 -6.88
CA SER A 119 -2.98 0.49 -5.72
C SER A 119 -3.35 -0.64 -4.77
N TRP A 120 -2.36 -1.37 -4.31
CA TRP A 120 -2.53 -2.34 -3.26
C TRP A 120 -1.74 -1.93 -2.02
N ALA A 121 -2.46 -1.47 -1.01
CA ALA A 121 -1.92 -1.08 0.28
C ALA A 121 -2.15 -2.20 1.29
N ALA A 122 -1.20 -3.14 1.39
CA ALA A 122 -1.27 -4.21 2.36
C ALA A 122 -1.25 -3.66 3.79
N GLY A 123 -2.15 -4.15 4.62
CA GLY A 123 -2.24 -3.73 6.01
C GLY A 123 -1.14 -4.36 6.87
N MET A 124 -0.91 -3.79 8.03
CA MET A 124 -0.02 -4.34 9.04
C MET A 124 -0.82 -5.14 10.08
N ASP A 125 -1.56 -4.43 10.90
CA ASP A 125 -2.37 -5.00 11.99
C ASP A 125 -3.75 -5.46 11.51
N VAL A 126 -4.31 -4.72 10.54
CA VAL A 126 -5.63 -5.00 9.94
C VAL A 126 -5.48 -5.26 8.43
N PRO A 127 -6.45 -5.90 7.78
CA PRO A 127 -6.42 -6.07 6.33
C PRO A 127 -6.25 -4.74 5.60
N GLY A 128 -5.46 -4.77 4.55
CA GLY A 128 -5.24 -3.64 3.66
C GLY A 128 -6.35 -3.45 2.64
N ILE A 129 -6.08 -2.66 1.61
CA ILE A 129 -7.06 -2.34 0.58
C ILE A 129 -6.41 -2.52 -0.80
N PHE A 130 -7.07 -3.26 -1.69
CA PHE A 130 -6.85 -3.17 -3.12
C PHE A 130 -7.87 -2.20 -3.71
N LEU A 131 -7.40 -1.28 -4.53
CA LEU A 131 -8.22 -0.24 -5.15
C LEU A 131 -7.80 -0.04 -6.61
N ALA A 132 -8.70 -0.23 -7.55
CA ALA A 132 -8.60 0.28 -8.91
C ALA A 132 -9.46 1.55 -9.03
N SER A 133 -8.90 2.61 -9.59
CA SER A 133 -9.56 3.91 -9.63
C SER A 133 -9.26 4.65 -10.92
N GLY A 134 -10.14 5.57 -11.27
CA GLY A 134 -9.94 6.46 -12.41
C GLY A 134 -11.08 7.42 -12.64
N SER A 135 -10.94 8.20 -13.72
CA SER A 135 -11.95 9.15 -14.16
C SER A 135 -12.19 9.05 -15.66
N THR A 136 -13.45 9.24 -16.04
CA THR A 136 -13.91 9.12 -17.42
C THR A 136 -15.03 10.16 -17.69
N GLN A 137 -15.36 10.37 -18.94
CA GLN A 137 -16.54 11.16 -19.31
C GLN A 137 -17.84 10.47 -18.82
N LEU A 138 -18.86 11.24 -18.50
CA LEU A 138 -20.14 10.71 -18.02
C LEU A 138 -20.73 9.65 -18.97
N ALA A 139 -20.68 9.90 -20.26
CA ALA A 139 -21.21 8.99 -21.29
C ALA A 139 -20.48 7.64 -21.38
N THR A 140 -19.23 7.57 -20.94
CA THR A 140 -18.37 6.37 -21.02
C THR A 140 -18.18 5.64 -19.69
N THR A 141 -18.92 6.02 -18.65
CA THR A 141 -18.78 5.48 -17.28
C THR A 141 -18.89 3.95 -17.25
N VAL A 142 -19.92 3.36 -17.86
CA VAL A 142 -20.13 1.90 -17.88
C VAL A 142 -19.04 1.19 -18.68
N GLN A 143 -18.64 1.77 -19.82
CA GLN A 143 -17.57 1.23 -20.66
C GLN A 143 -16.24 1.22 -19.90
N PHE A 144 -15.92 2.29 -19.17
CA PHE A 144 -14.73 2.38 -18.30
C PHE A 144 -14.75 1.31 -17.22
N ILE A 145 -15.86 1.15 -16.50
CA ILE A 145 -16.02 0.13 -15.44
C ILE A 145 -15.75 -1.27 -16.01
N ASN A 146 -16.37 -1.60 -17.17
CA ASN A 146 -16.18 -2.89 -17.79
C ASN A 146 -14.75 -3.11 -18.25
N ALA A 147 -14.09 -2.10 -18.84
CA ALA A 147 -12.71 -2.21 -19.28
C ALA A 147 -11.73 -2.42 -18.11
N VAL A 148 -11.95 -1.76 -16.98
CA VAL A 148 -11.13 -1.99 -15.78
C VAL A 148 -11.37 -3.39 -15.21
N LYS A 149 -12.62 -3.86 -15.16
CA LYS A 149 -12.95 -5.22 -14.71
C LYS A 149 -12.31 -6.28 -15.61
N GLU A 150 -12.34 -6.10 -16.92
CA GLU A 150 -11.70 -7.00 -17.89
C GLU A 150 -10.20 -7.16 -17.58
N GLU A 151 -9.48 -6.07 -17.31
CA GLU A 151 -8.04 -6.14 -16.98
C GLU A 151 -7.77 -6.79 -15.62
N ILE A 152 -8.62 -6.54 -14.61
CA ILE A 152 -8.54 -7.23 -13.32
C ILE A 152 -8.78 -8.74 -13.50
N GLU A 153 -9.80 -9.13 -14.24
CA GLU A 153 -10.09 -10.54 -14.52
C GLU A 153 -8.97 -11.19 -15.34
N ARG A 154 -8.41 -10.46 -16.29
CA ARG A 154 -7.31 -10.93 -17.13
C ARG A 154 -6.05 -11.22 -16.32
N ILE A 155 -5.62 -10.32 -15.41
CA ILE A 155 -4.44 -10.57 -14.58
C ILE A 155 -4.65 -11.73 -13.58
N CYS A 156 -5.90 -12.04 -13.24
CA CYS A 156 -6.23 -13.19 -12.42
C CYS A 156 -6.20 -14.53 -13.19
N ARG A 157 -6.40 -14.52 -14.52
CA ARG A 157 -6.55 -15.73 -15.34
C ARG A 157 -5.34 -16.03 -16.21
N GLU A 158 -4.63 -14.99 -16.64
CA GLU A 158 -3.50 -15.10 -17.57
C GLU A 158 -2.19 -14.86 -16.86
N GLU A 159 -1.17 -15.61 -17.25
CA GLU A 159 0.19 -15.32 -16.79
C GLU A 159 0.64 -13.93 -17.27
N VAL A 160 1.38 -13.25 -16.41
CA VAL A 160 2.08 -12.03 -16.82
C VAL A 160 3.25 -12.40 -17.74
N THR A 161 3.55 -11.56 -18.72
CA THR A 161 4.69 -11.79 -19.60
C THR A 161 6.00 -11.58 -18.86
N LEU A 162 7.08 -12.23 -19.34
CA LEU A 162 8.42 -12.02 -18.77
C LEU A 162 8.85 -10.55 -18.86
N GLU A 163 8.43 -9.86 -19.91
CA GLU A 163 8.73 -8.43 -20.09
C GLU A 163 8.04 -7.57 -19.04
N GLU A 164 6.74 -7.80 -18.78
CA GLU A 164 5.99 -7.11 -17.72
C GLU A 164 6.64 -7.34 -16.37
N LEU A 165 6.97 -8.60 -16.06
CA LEU A 165 7.58 -9.00 -14.81
C LEU A 165 8.95 -8.35 -14.60
N ASP A 166 9.84 -8.41 -15.58
CA ASP A 166 11.18 -7.84 -15.51
C ASP A 166 11.15 -6.31 -15.40
N ARG A 167 10.25 -5.68 -16.13
CA ARG A 167 10.05 -4.22 -16.09
C ARG A 167 9.59 -3.80 -14.69
N SER A 168 8.55 -4.45 -14.15
CA SER A 168 8.01 -4.12 -12.84
C SER A 168 9.04 -4.35 -11.73
N LYS A 169 9.76 -5.48 -11.73
CA LYS A 169 10.86 -5.72 -10.78
C LYS A 169 11.92 -4.62 -10.84
N LYS A 170 12.37 -4.25 -12.04
CA LYS A 170 13.37 -3.18 -12.22
C LYS A 170 12.86 -1.84 -11.72
N THR A 171 11.61 -1.48 -12.04
CA THR A 171 10.97 -0.25 -11.58
C THR A 171 10.96 -0.21 -10.06
N TYR A 172 10.53 -1.30 -9.43
CA TYR A 172 10.43 -1.38 -7.98
C TYR A 172 11.79 -1.33 -7.28
N LEU A 173 12.77 -2.09 -7.77
CA LEU A 173 14.12 -2.11 -7.22
C LEU A 173 14.86 -0.76 -7.42
N ASN A 174 14.72 -0.15 -8.58
CA ASN A 174 15.29 1.16 -8.85
C ASN A 174 14.60 2.27 -8.03
N GLY A 175 13.28 2.16 -7.82
CA GLY A 175 12.51 3.08 -6.99
C GLY A 175 12.82 2.95 -5.49
N PHE A 176 13.29 1.79 -5.06
CA PHE A 176 13.53 1.50 -3.64
C PHE A 176 14.54 2.46 -2.98
N VAL A 177 15.55 2.90 -3.72
CA VAL A 177 16.56 3.86 -3.22
C VAL A 177 15.91 5.18 -2.76
N PHE A 178 14.84 5.63 -3.41
CA PHE A 178 14.12 6.84 -3.04
C PHE A 178 13.30 6.71 -1.74
N SER A 179 13.23 5.50 -1.19
CA SER A 179 12.66 5.30 0.14
C SER A 179 13.61 5.71 1.27
N PHE A 180 14.87 6.03 0.93
CA PHE A 180 15.95 6.41 1.85
C PHE A 180 16.63 7.71 1.47
N ASP A 181 16.02 8.52 0.60
CA ASP A 181 16.61 9.75 0.06
C ASP A 181 16.69 10.91 1.06
N SER A 182 16.07 10.75 2.23
CA SER A 182 16.12 11.74 3.30
C SER A 182 16.21 11.09 4.69
N THR A 183 16.85 11.79 5.63
CA THR A 183 16.97 11.33 7.02
C THR A 183 15.59 11.10 7.66
N GLY A 184 14.60 11.93 7.32
CA GLY A 184 13.23 11.78 7.80
C GLY A 184 12.59 10.46 7.35
N LYS A 185 12.77 10.05 6.09
CA LYS A 185 12.27 8.76 5.58
C LYS A 185 12.98 7.58 6.27
N ILE A 186 14.29 7.68 6.47
CA ILE A 186 15.08 6.65 7.17
C ILE A 186 14.55 6.47 8.59
N ILE A 187 14.46 7.55 9.36
CA ILE A 187 13.95 7.49 10.74
C ILE A 187 12.53 6.96 10.82
N SER A 188 11.63 7.45 9.97
CA SER A 188 10.24 6.99 9.95
C SER A 188 10.15 5.47 9.70
N ARG A 189 10.99 4.94 8.82
CA ARG A 189 11.04 3.51 8.53
C ARG A 189 11.62 2.71 9.70
N LEU A 190 12.70 3.18 10.32
CA LEU A 190 13.28 2.54 11.49
C LEU A 190 12.30 2.51 12.67
N MET A 191 11.56 3.60 12.89
CA MET A 191 10.50 3.65 13.90
C MET A 191 9.38 2.66 13.61
N ALA A 192 8.96 2.53 12.34
CA ALA A 192 7.96 1.55 11.94
C ALA A 192 8.46 0.11 12.17
N TYR A 193 9.70 -0.18 11.83
CA TYR A 193 10.28 -1.51 12.04
C TYR A 193 10.37 -1.87 13.53
N ASP A 194 10.82 -0.93 14.37
CA ASP A 194 10.86 -1.12 15.82
C ASP A 194 9.44 -1.33 16.38
N TYR A 195 8.49 -0.51 15.94
CA TYR A 195 7.09 -0.58 16.38
C TYR A 195 6.42 -1.91 16.05
N TYR A 196 6.69 -2.45 14.86
CA TYR A 196 6.10 -3.72 14.38
C TYR A 196 6.96 -4.94 14.66
N GLY A 197 8.12 -4.77 15.30
CA GLY A 197 9.03 -5.86 15.64
C GLY A 197 9.67 -6.54 14.42
N TYR A 198 9.95 -5.79 13.37
CA TYR A 198 10.63 -6.33 12.18
C TYR A 198 12.07 -6.73 12.49
N PRO A 199 12.57 -7.83 11.90
CA PRO A 199 13.99 -8.18 11.96
C PRO A 199 14.88 -7.06 11.42
N ALA A 200 16.09 -6.91 11.97
CA ALA A 200 17.04 -5.87 11.57
C ALA A 200 17.46 -5.97 10.08
N ASP A 201 17.42 -7.17 9.51
CA ASP A 201 17.78 -7.51 8.13
C ASP A 201 16.58 -7.45 7.14
N THR A 202 15.45 -6.91 7.59
CA THR A 202 14.22 -6.81 6.77
C THR A 202 14.46 -6.11 5.44
N LEU A 203 15.32 -5.07 5.41
CA LEU A 203 15.62 -4.30 4.20
C LEU A 203 16.39 -5.12 3.16
N GLU A 204 17.36 -5.90 3.60
CA GLU A 204 18.16 -6.78 2.74
C GLU A 204 17.26 -7.85 2.12
N HIS A 205 16.46 -8.51 2.95
CA HIS A 205 15.50 -9.52 2.49
C HIS A 205 14.40 -8.96 1.59
N PHE A 206 14.00 -7.70 1.75
CA PHE A 206 12.98 -7.09 0.89
C PHE A 206 13.44 -7.06 -0.58
N GLN A 207 14.65 -6.55 -0.84
CA GLN A 207 15.19 -6.50 -2.20
C GLN A 207 15.36 -7.89 -2.81
N GLU A 208 15.88 -8.85 -2.04
CA GLU A 208 16.03 -10.23 -2.49
C GLU A 208 14.67 -10.87 -2.86
N LYS A 209 13.65 -10.69 -2.04
CA LYS A 209 12.32 -11.25 -2.28
C LYS A 209 11.64 -10.63 -3.50
N ILE A 210 11.80 -9.33 -3.73
CA ILE A 210 11.33 -8.69 -4.98
C ILE A 210 12.09 -9.24 -6.18
N ALA A 211 13.42 -9.37 -6.12
CA ALA A 211 14.22 -9.89 -7.21
C ALA A 211 13.86 -11.36 -7.56
N GLN A 212 13.62 -12.19 -6.54
CA GLN A 212 13.25 -13.60 -6.68
C GLN A 212 11.75 -13.78 -6.98
N GLY A 213 10.92 -12.79 -6.69
CA GLY A 213 9.46 -12.88 -6.72
C GLY A 213 8.97 -13.47 -8.04
N LYS A 214 8.40 -14.67 -7.95
CA LYS A 214 7.55 -15.24 -9.00
C LYS A 214 6.15 -14.74 -8.71
N VAL A 215 5.50 -14.10 -9.66
CA VAL A 215 4.06 -13.84 -9.54
C VAL A 215 3.38 -15.21 -9.53
N PRO A 216 2.65 -15.59 -8.48
CA PRO A 216 1.98 -16.89 -8.46
C PRO A 216 1.00 -16.99 -9.62
N PHE A 217 0.97 -18.14 -10.22
CA PHE A 217 -0.03 -18.49 -11.23
C PHE A 217 -1.42 -18.44 -10.59
N GLY A 218 -2.26 -17.56 -11.07
CA GLY A 218 -3.64 -17.44 -10.62
C GLY A 218 -3.75 -16.98 -9.16
N VAL A 219 -3.93 -15.71 -8.94
CA VAL A 219 -4.52 -15.22 -7.69
C VAL A 219 -5.89 -15.87 -7.60
N ARG A 220 -6.01 -16.95 -6.82
CA ARG A 220 -7.32 -17.58 -6.59
C ARG A 220 -8.19 -16.53 -5.91
N THR A 221 -9.12 -15.99 -6.65
CA THR A 221 -10.27 -15.30 -6.07
C THR A 221 -10.99 -16.31 -5.19
N VAL A 222 -10.86 -16.17 -3.90
CA VAL A 222 -11.74 -16.85 -2.96
C VAL A 222 -13.10 -16.15 -3.13
N HIS A 223 -14.09 -16.93 -3.58
CA HIS A 223 -15.47 -16.50 -3.70
C HIS A 223 -16.07 -16.20 -2.34
#